data_d52649c4b68bcb85c1297fccdc3de302
#
_entry.id   d52649c4b68bcb85c1297fccdc3de302
#
_cell.length_a   1.000
_cell.length_b   1.000
_cell.length_c   1.000
_cell.angle_alpha   90.00
_cell.angle_beta   90.00
_cell.angle_gamma   90.00
#
_symmetry.space_group_name_H-M   'P 1'
#
loop_
_entity.id
_entity.type
_entity.pdbx_description
1 polymer ?
#
loop_
_entity_poly.entity_id
_entity_poly.type
_entity_poly.pdbx_seq_one_letter_code
_entity_poly.pdbx_strand_id
1 'polypeptide(L)'
;MPLSDAEGRTSVGTLSLPARLESRMSTDSTSPSRCPMHRLDLPEPGPPRPTVLATGTPVWLVTRYAEVRQVLMDPRFDRGSLHAPDAPPLLTVPNLLDDPNGMVNLDGEPHRRLRSTVQRAFTPRAISRWRPWVASVVDALLDDFAERERPADIIEGFTRPLPVSVICRLMGLDHLDRERIRHWADHALSGGAHTREEVVAAMGEFGAFGAELIAERRKNPGDDLVSSLVVAADGLGIDERQLVRLAIGLVVAGHETTMTALGNLVVYLLTDARDAWSGLAADEETAAGAAEQLLRAVPLSEGRVLPGLIRRAVEDTEVGGVTIPAGSVVAAQTNSAGRDPAVFPPGPPDPFTPLSAPTVIFGAGPHHCLGAWLARLELGLALHRLAVRFPGLRAEFTPETIEWREGQMTRSPKRLPVSW
;
A
#
# COMPACT_ATOMS: atom_id res chain seq x y z
N MET A 1 42.61 43.61 -33.58
CA MET A 1 42.84 43.12 -32.22
C MET A 1 41.57 42.46 -31.73
N PRO A 2 41.53 41.15 -31.54
CA PRO A 2 40.35 40.40 -31.23
C PRO A 2 40.09 40.33 -29.72
N LEU A 3 38.81 40.34 -29.37
CA LEU A 3 38.26 40.08 -28.04
C LEU A 3 38.32 38.57 -27.74
N SER A 4 38.77 38.21 -26.56
CA SER A 4 38.87 36.83 -26.10
C SER A 4 37.60 36.42 -25.38
N ASP A 5 37.00 35.34 -25.87
CA ASP A 5 35.90 34.60 -25.23
C ASP A 5 36.41 33.86 -24.00
N ALA A 6 35.71 34.02 -22.87
CA ALA A 6 35.84 33.20 -21.68
C ALA A 6 34.60 32.40 -21.45
N GLU A 7 34.52 31.20 -22.03
CA GLU A 7 33.50 30.19 -21.72
C GLU A 7 33.88 29.48 -20.40
N GLY A 8 33.15 29.79 -19.34
CA GLY A 8 33.13 29.02 -18.10
C GLY A 8 32.17 27.83 -18.19
N ARG A 9 32.62 26.67 -18.62
CA ARG A 9 31.88 25.40 -18.49
C ARG A 9 32.05 24.88 -17.09
N THR A 10 30.94 24.94 -16.29
CA THR A 10 30.80 24.13 -15.07
C THR A 10 30.58 22.69 -15.46
N SER A 11 31.56 21.84 -15.21
CA SER A 11 31.49 20.40 -15.38
C SER A 11 30.57 19.81 -14.32
N VAL A 12 29.41 19.31 -14.76
CA VAL A 12 28.58 18.38 -13.96
C VAL A 12 29.38 17.09 -13.82
N GLY A 13 29.79 16.77 -12.60
CA GLY A 13 30.50 15.55 -12.28
C GLY A 13 29.66 14.31 -12.64
N THR A 14 30.10 13.62 -13.66
CA THR A 14 29.60 12.29 -14.02
C THR A 14 29.97 11.31 -12.91
N LEU A 15 28.99 10.84 -12.13
CA LEU A 15 29.13 9.70 -11.23
C LEU A 15 29.45 8.46 -12.09
N SER A 16 30.71 8.03 -12.11
CA SER A 16 31.11 6.77 -12.70
C SER A 16 30.62 5.62 -11.84
N LEU A 17 29.72 4.82 -12.39
CA LEU A 17 29.25 3.54 -11.83
C LEU A 17 30.40 2.52 -11.88
N PRO A 18 30.66 1.74 -10.82
CA PRO A 18 31.53 0.59 -10.89
C PRO A 18 30.86 -0.51 -11.72
N ALA A 19 31.61 -1.04 -12.70
CA ALA A 19 31.19 -2.14 -13.54
C ALA A 19 31.07 -3.44 -12.73
N ARG A 20 30.00 -4.21 -13.04
CA ARG A 20 29.69 -5.59 -12.63
C ARG A 20 29.06 -5.77 -11.25
N LEU A 21 27.74 -5.77 -11.23
CA LEU A 21 26.93 -6.60 -10.33
C LEU A 21 26.50 -7.85 -11.11
N GLU A 22 27.39 -8.83 -11.19
CA GLU A 22 27.00 -10.21 -11.53
C GLU A 22 26.36 -10.79 -10.28
N SER A 23 25.10 -11.22 -10.43
CA SER A 23 24.30 -11.89 -9.42
C SER A 23 25.01 -13.15 -8.91
N ARG A 24 25.44 -13.15 -7.66
CA ARG A 24 25.71 -14.39 -6.95
C ARG A 24 24.38 -14.96 -6.46
N MET A 25 23.78 -15.82 -7.26
CA MET A 25 22.78 -16.76 -6.76
C MET A 25 23.51 -17.79 -5.88
N SER A 26 23.42 -17.62 -4.58
CA SER A 26 23.80 -18.66 -3.62
C SER A 26 22.68 -19.71 -3.60
N THR A 27 22.92 -20.84 -4.23
CA THR A 27 22.08 -22.05 -4.12
C THR A 27 22.46 -22.80 -2.85
N ASP A 28 21.93 -22.37 -1.69
CA ASP A 28 21.98 -23.18 -0.48
C ASP A 28 20.62 -23.88 -0.31
N SER A 29 20.54 -25.15 -0.73
CA SER A 29 19.32 -25.93 -0.93
C SER A 29 18.90 -26.78 0.25
N THR A 30 19.30 -26.43 1.50
CA THR A 30 19.06 -27.29 2.67
C THR A 30 18.38 -26.59 3.88
N SER A 31 17.59 -25.53 3.63
CA SER A 31 16.71 -24.99 4.67
C SER A 31 15.26 -25.43 4.44
N PRO A 32 14.49 -25.77 5.51
CA PRO A 32 13.08 -26.10 5.37
C PRO A 32 12.32 -24.96 4.70
N SER A 33 11.29 -25.29 3.94
CA SER A 33 10.50 -24.41 3.10
C SER A 33 10.14 -23.09 3.80
N ARG A 34 10.90 -22.02 3.52
CA ARG A 34 10.57 -20.70 4.02
C ARG A 34 9.48 -20.09 3.16
N CYS A 35 8.49 -19.42 3.79
CA CYS A 35 7.46 -18.67 3.10
C CYS A 35 8.04 -17.81 1.96
N PRO A 36 7.41 -17.77 0.77
CA PRO A 36 7.83 -16.89 -0.32
C PRO A 36 7.94 -15.42 0.09
N MET A 37 7.20 -15.02 1.13
CA MET A 37 7.25 -13.67 1.69
C MET A 37 8.60 -13.38 2.38
N HIS A 38 9.28 -14.39 2.94
CA HIS A 38 10.64 -14.27 3.47
C HIS A 38 11.74 -14.45 2.42
N ARG A 39 11.40 -15.02 1.26
CA ARG A 39 12.31 -15.12 0.10
C ARG A 39 12.33 -13.86 -0.75
N LEU A 40 11.51 -12.84 -0.41
CA LEU A 40 11.61 -11.55 -1.04
C LEU A 40 12.99 -10.96 -0.70
N ASP A 41 13.72 -10.60 -1.75
CA ASP A 41 15.02 -9.93 -1.65
C ASP A 41 14.80 -8.46 -1.25
N LEU A 42 14.26 -8.29 -0.03
CA LEU A 42 14.06 -6.96 0.54
C LEU A 42 15.39 -6.45 1.05
N PRO A 43 15.71 -5.19 0.73
CA PRO A 43 16.98 -4.59 1.16
C PRO A 43 17.14 -4.63 2.68
N GLU A 44 18.30 -5.10 3.15
CA GLU A 44 18.62 -5.07 4.57
C GLU A 44 18.70 -3.62 5.09
N PRO A 45 18.29 -3.37 6.35
CA PRO A 45 18.45 -2.08 6.99
C PRO A 45 19.92 -1.64 7.01
N GLY A 46 20.18 -0.45 6.50
CA GLY A 46 21.53 0.09 6.37
C GLY A 46 21.49 1.59 6.08
N PRO A 47 22.66 2.27 5.97
CA PRO A 47 22.71 3.68 5.63
C PRO A 47 22.07 3.95 4.27
N PRO A 48 21.60 5.17 4.00
CA PRO A 48 21.09 5.57 2.71
C PRO A 48 22.08 5.23 1.59
N ARG A 49 21.59 4.62 0.51
CA ARG A 49 22.41 4.17 -0.62
C ARG A 49 21.72 4.39 -1.95
N PRO A 50 22.48 4.62 -3.04
CA PRO A 50 21.90 4.79 -4.37
C PRO A 50 21.36 3.45 -4.89
N THR A 51 20.25 3.52 -5.63
CA THR A 51 19.68 2.45 -6.46
C THR A 51 19.07 3.08 -7.72
N VAL A 52 18.52 2.26 -8.61
CA VAL A 52 17.94 2.73 -9.87
C VAL A 52 16.56 2.08 -10.06
N LEU A 53 15.56 2.86 -10.47
CA LEU A 53 14.23 2.36 -10.85
C LEU A 53 14.27 1.66 -12.21
N ALA A 54 13.21 0.93 -12.54
CA ALA A 54 13.03 0.32 -13.86
C ALA A 54 13.01 1.36 -15.01
N THR A 55 12.69 2.62 -14.71
CA THR A 55 12.75 3.76 -15.65
C THR A 55 14.18 4.26 -15.93
N GLY A 56 15.19 3.76 -15.21
CA GLY A 56 16.54 4.29 -15.22
C GLY A 56 16.75 5.46 -14.23
N THR A 57 15.73 5.89 -13.52
CA THR A 57 15.82 7.01 -12.57
C THR A 57 16.66 6.63 -11.36
N PRO A 58 17.71 7.40 -11.02
CA PRO A 58 18.48 7.22 -9.78
C PRO A 58 17.62 7.57 -8.55
N VAL A 59 17.72 6.74 -7.50
CA VAL A 59 16.95 6.90 -6.26
C VAL A 59 17.84 6.62 -5.06
N TRP A 60 17.73 7.41 -4.01
CA TRP A 60 18.29 7.12 -2.70
C TRP A 60 17.37 6.16 -1.93
N LEU A 61 17.86 4.97 -1.64
CA LEU A 61 17.14 3.97 -0.87
C LEU A 61 17.43 4.14 0.62
N VAL A 62 16.39 4.40 1.42
CA VAL A 62 16.44 4.58 2.86
C VAL A 62 15.70 3.42 3.52
N THR A 63 16.38 2.67 4.41
CA THR A 63 15.91 1.36 4.90
C THR A 63 15.87 1.21 6.41
N ARG A 64 16.58 2.03 7.21
CA ARG A 64 16.50 1.99 8.67
C ARG A 64 15.27 2.73 9.17
N TYR A 65 14.72 2.27 10.26
CA TYR A 65 13.48 2.80 10.84
C TYR A 65 13.53 4.30 11.13
N ALA A 66 14.60 4.78 11.76
CA ALA A 66 14.73 6.19 12.13
C ALA A 66 14.79 7.10 10.89
N GLU A 67 15.60 6.71 9.89
CA GLU A 67 15.77 7.48 8.66
C GLU A 67 14.52 7.41 7.77
N VAL A 68 13.83 6.27 7.69
CA VAL A 68 12.54 6.16 7.00
C VAL A 68 11.52 7.09 7.63
N ARG A 69 11.42 7.14 8.96
CA ARG A 69 10.54 8.09 9.64
C ARG A 69 10.94 9.53 9.38
N GLN A 70 12.24 9.84 9.39
CA GLN A 70 12.75 11.17 9.06
C GLN A 70 12.26 11.60 7.67
N VAL A 71 12.52 10.80 6.63
CA VAL A 71 12.09 11.10 5.24
C VAL A 71 10.59 11.30 5.11
N LEU A 72 9.79 10.53 5.86
CA LEU A 72 8.32 10.61 5.78
C LEU A 72 7.71 11.79 6.57
N MET A 73 8.44 12.35 7.54
CA MET A 73 7.96 13.41 8.42
C MET A 73 8.57 14.79 8.13
N ASP A 74 9.74 14.83 7.53
CA ASP A 74 10.48 16.05 7.25
C ASP A 74 9.92 16.75 6.01
N PRO A 75 9.45 18.01 6.11
CA PRO A 75 8.87 18.73 4.98
C PRO A 75 9.88 19.03 3.84
N ARG A 76 11.18 18.80 4.05
CA ARG A 76 12.19 18.87 3.01
C ARG A 76 12.15 17.69 2.03
N PHE A 77 11.32 16.67 2.31
CA PHE A 77 11.03 15.55 1.44
C PHE A 77 9.55 15.57 1.08
N ASP A 78 9.21 16.11 -0.07
CA ASP A 78 7.83 16.26 -0.51
C ASP A 78 7.46 15.30 -1.66
N ARG A 79 6.21 15.35 -2.06
CA ARG A 79 5.67 14.59 -3.19
C ARG A 79 5.33 15.48 -4.38
N GLY A 80 4.94 16.72 -4.14
CA GLY A 80 4.54 17.65 -5.20
C GLY A 80 5.64 17.89 -6.21
N SER A 81 6.89 18.01 -5.75
CA SER A 81 8.05 18.18 -6.62
C SER A 81 8.39 16.97 -7.49
N LEU A 82 7.82 15.78 -7.21
CA LEU A 82 7.91 14.62 -8.10
C LEU A 82 7.17 14.81 -9.44
N HIS A 83 6.33 15.84 -9.54
CA HIS A 83 5.59 16.22 -10.74
C HIS A 83 6.06 17.56 -11.33
N ALA A 84 7.17 18.09 -10.86
CA ALA A 84 7.80 19.29 -11.44
C ALA A 84 8.27 19.01 -12.87
N PRO A 85 8.40 20.03 -13.73
CA PRO A 85 8.82 19.84 -15.13
C PRO A 85 10.20 19.17 -15.29
N ASP A 86 11.06 19.29 -14.28
CA ASP A 86 12.41 18.70 -14.22
C ASP A 86 12.46 17.35 -13.49
N ALA A 87 11.31 16.84 -13.02
CA ALA A 87 11.25 15.58 -12.30
C ALA A 87 11.48 14.39 -13.24
N PRO A 88 12.29 13.40 -12.82
CA PRO A 88 12.50 12.20 -13.62
C PRO A 88 11.30 11.26 -13.54
N PRO A 89 11.07 10.40 -14.56
CA PRO A 89 9.95 9.47 -14.58
C PRO A 89 10.11 8.39 -13.50
N LEU A 90 9.05 8.12 -12.75
CA LEU A 90 9.05 7.09 -11.70
C LEU A 90 8.49 5.76 -12.18
N LEU A 91 7.50 5.78 -13.08
CA LEU A 91 6.78 4.61 -13.58
C LEU A 91 6.94 4.50 -15.10
N THR A 92 7.02 3.27 -15.59
CA THR A 92 7.07 2.99 -17.04
C THR A 92 5.70 3.17 -17.69
N VAL A 93 4.63 2.89 -16.95
CA VAL A 93 3.24 3.13 -17.36
C VAL A 93 2.59 4.02 -16.29
N PRO A 94 2.05 5.19 -16.67
CA PRO A 94 1.34 6.07 -15.74
C PRO A 94 0.15 5.35 -15.11
N ASN A 95 -0.09 5.61 -13.85
CA ASN A 95 -1.24 5.07 -13.12
C ASN A 95 -1.81 6.15 -12.16
N LEU A 96 -2.70 5.75 -11.24
CA LEU A 96 -3.33 6.69 -10.30
C LEU A 96 -2.31 7.48 -9.45
N LEU A 97 -1.11 6.92 -9.18
CA LEU A 97 -0.06 7.58 -8.40
C LEU A 97 0.68 8.66 -9.17
N ASP A 98 0.50 8.75 -10.50
CA ASP A 98 1.09 9.81 -11.32
C ASP A 98 0.21 11.06 -11.48
N ASP A 99 -1.01 11.06 -10.91
CA ASP A 99 -1.88 12.25 -10.98
C ASP A 99 -1.35 13.36 -10.04
N PRO A 100 -0.81 14.47 -10.56
CA PRO A 100 -0.25 15.54 -9.74
C PRO A 100 -1.28 16.22 -8.82
N ASN A 101 -2.57 16.06 -9.11
CA ASN A 101 -3.67 16.63 -8.33
C ASN A 101 -4.30 15.62 -7.37
N GLY A 102 -3.82 14.39 -7.35
CA GLY A 102 -4.22 13.38 -6.38
C GLY A 102 -3.77 13.77 -4.97
N MET A 103 -4.61 13.56 -3.96
CA MET A 103 -4.29 13.93 -2.56
C MET A 103 -2.92 13.39 -2.10
N VAL A 104 -2.53 12.21 -2.56
CA VAL A 104 -1.25 11.58 -2.21
C VAL A 104 -0.05 12.36 -2.77
N ASN A 105 -0.22 13.18 -3.80
CA ASN A 105 0.82 13.93 -4.51
C ASN A 105 0.82 15.44 -4.17
N LEU A 106 -0.06 15.87 -3.27
CA LEU A 106 -0.09 17.23 -2.78
C LEU A 106 0.65 17.35 -1.46
N ASP A 107 1.25 18.51 -1.19
CA ASP A 107 1.89 18.84 0.08
C ASP A 107 1.34 20.16 0.64
N GLY A 108 1.74 20.51 1.84
CA GLY A 108 1.40 21.79 2.47
C GLY A 108 -0.10 22.05 2.61
N GLU A 109 -0.52 23.27 2.28
CA GLU A 109 -1.90 23.71 2.42
C GLU A 109 -2.87 23.00 1.46
N PRO A 110 -2.56 22.77 0.18
CA PRO A 110 -3.43 22.00 -0.73
C PRO A 110 -3.74 20.59 -0.21
N HIS A 111 -2.73 19.88 0.29
CA HIS A 111 -2.92 18.58 0.92
C HIS A 111 -3.80 18.65 2.16
N ARG A 112 -3.49 19.57 3.11
CA ARG A 112 -4.26 19.72 4.36
C ARG A 112 -5.73 20.01 4.07
N ARG A 113 -6.01 20.92 3.11
CA ARG A 113 -7.36 21.30 2.72
C ARG A 113 -8.14 20.10 2.19
N LEU A 114 -7.57 19.36 1.23
CA LEU A 114 -8.24 18.20 0.64
C LEU A 114 -8.38 17.06 1.68
N ARG A 115 -7.35 16.79 2.49
CA ARG A 115 -7.40 15.77 3.54
C ARG A 115 -8.44 16.09 4.61
N SER A 116 -8.64 17.37 4.96
CA SER A 116 -9.60 17.78 5.98
C SER A 116 -11.05 17.45 5.63
N THR A 117 -11.39 17.32 4.34
CA THR A 117 -12.74 16.92 3.90
C THR A 117 -13.09 15.50 4.31
N VAL A 118 -12.10 14.62 4.39
CA VAL A 118 -12.31 13.17 4.54
C VAL A 118 -11.82 12.60 5.87
N GLN A 119 -10.80 13.19 6.51
CA GLN A 119 -10.13 12.60 7.67
C GLN A 119 -11.04 12.33 8.87
N ARG A 120 -12.15 13.11 9.02
CA ARG A 120 -13.10 12.93 10.13
C ARG A 120 -13.81 11.58 10.08
N ALA A 121 -14.05 11.05 8.88
CA ALA A 121 -14.69 9.75 8.67
C ALA A 121 -13.76 8.57 9.04
N PHE A 122 -12.44 8.80 9.05
CA PHE A 122 -11.42 7.77 9.30
C PHE A 122 -10.76 7.87 10.70
N THR A 123 -11.32 8.65 11.60
CA THR A 123 -10.85 8.67 13.00
C THR A 123 -11.16 7.34 13.69
N PRO A 124 -10.40 6.94 14.73
CA PRO A 124 -10.68 5.71 15.50
C PRO A 124 -12.14 5.62 15.95
N ARG A 125 -12.69 6.74 16.46
CA ARG A 125 -14.08 6.82 16.92
C ARG A 125 -15.11 6.66 15.78
N ALA A 126 -14.83 7.21 14.60
CA ALA A 126 -15.72 7.05 13.44
C ALA A 126 -15.69 5.59 12.95
N ILE A 127 -14.49 5.02 12.81
CA ILE A 127 -14.31 3.64 12.34
C ILE A 127 -14.87 2.63 13.34
N SER A 128 -14.76 2.84 14.66
CA SER A 128 -15.32 1.90 15.64
C SER A 128 -16.84 1.70 15.51
N ARG A 129 -17.56 2.68 14.95
CA ARG A 129 -19.01 2.57 14.69
C ARG A 129 -19.33 1.56 13.59
N TRP A 130 -18.39 1.31 12.69
CA TRP A 130 -18.52 0.35 11.61
C TRP A 130 -18.29 -1.09 12.05
N ARG A 131 -17.66 -1.32 13.23
CA ARG A 131 -17.31 -2.65 13.73
C ARG A 131 -18.49 -3.65 13.67
N PRO A 132 -19.71 -3.37 14.17
CA PRO A 132 -20.79 -4.35 14.14
C PRO A 132 -21.16 -4.75 12.71
N TRP A 133 -21.20 -3.78 11.79
CA TRP A 133 -21.51 -4.04 10.40
C TRP A 133 -20.37 -4.80 9.69
N VAL A 134 -19.11 -4.39 9.86
CA VAL A 134 -17.95 -5.11 9.27
C VAL A 134 -17.92 -6.55 9.80
N ALA A 135 -18.19 -6.77 11.10
CA ALA A 135 -18.29 -8.11 11.68
C ALA A 135 -19.38 -8.94 10.98
N SER A 136 -20.57 -8.37 10.74
CA SER A 136 -21.62 -9.09 10.02
C SER A 136 -21.26 -9.44 8.58
N VAL A 137 -20.49 -8.58 7.89
CA VAL A 137 -19.98 -8.88 6.54
C VAL A 137 -18.96 -10.02 6.59
N VAL A 138 -18.05 -10.00 7.56
CA VAL A 138 -17.08 -11.09 7.75
C VAL A 138 -17.81 -12.42 8.00
N ASP A 139 -18.80 -12.44 8.91
CA ASP A 139 -19.56 -13.64 9.23
C ASP A 139 -20.30 -14.19 8.01
N ALA A 140 -21.00 -13.33 7.27
CA ALA A 140 -21.73 -13.73 6.06
C ALA A 140 -20.80 -14.33 5.00
N LEU A 141 -19.63 -13.70 4.77
CA LEU A 141 -18.66 -14.22 3.83
C LEU A 141 -18.05 -15.58 4.27
N LEU A 142 -17.86 -15.78 5.58
CA LEU A 142 -17.35 -17.05 6.11
C LEU A 142 -18.42 -18.13 6.08
N ASP A 143 -19.69 -17.80 6.25
CA ASP A 143 -20.79 -18.75 6.09
C ASP A 143 -20.92 -19.20 4.63
N ASP A 144 -20.91 -18.27 3.68
CA ASP A 144 -20.88 -18.58 2.24
C ASP A 144 -19.64 -19.40 1.85
N PHE A 145 -18.49 -19.09 2.46
CA PHE A 145 -17.25 -19.82 2.22
C PHE A 145 -17.32 -21.25 2.75
N ALA A 146 -17.96 -21.47 3.89
CA ALA A 146 -18.11 -22.79 4.50
C ALA A 146 -18.90 -23.78 3.62
N GLU A 147 -19.82 -23.29 2.78
CA GLU A 147 -20.65 -24.09 1.87
C GLU A 147 -19.92 -24.50 0.57
N ARG A 148 -18.70 -23.99 0.34
CA ARG A 148 -17.94 -24.29 -0.90
C ARG A 148 -17.35 -25.69 -0.87
N GLU A 149 -17.23 -26.30 -2.06
CA GLU A 149 -16.47 -27.56 -2.24
C GLU A 149 -15.00 -27.34 -1.91
N ARG A 150 -14.36 -28.35 -1.30
CA ARG A 150 -12.95 -28.31 -0.88
C ARG A 150 -12.08 -29.06 -1.88
N PRO A 151 -10.88 -28.54 -2.19
CA PRO A 151 -10.28 -27.29 -1.68
C PRO A 151 -10.94 -26.06 -2.30
N ALA A 152 -11.25 -25.04 -1.45
CA ALA A 152 -11.86 -23.78 -1.87
C ALA A 152 -10.81 -22.65 -1.96
N ASP A 153 -11.02 -21.74 -2.89
CA ASP A 153 -10.14 -20.57 -3.04
C ASP A 153 -10.53 -19.47 -2.05
N ILE A 154 -9.69 -19.22 -1.04
CA ILE A 154 -9.93 -18.22 -0.01
C ILE A 154 -9.79 -16.78 -0.54
N ILE A 155 -9.05 -16.55 -1.64
CA ILE A 155 -8.95 -15.23 -2.26
C ILE A 155 -10.32 -14.82 -2.81
N GLU A 156 -10.90 -15.65 -3.67
CA GLU A 156 -12.21 -15.37 -4.28
C GLU A 156 -13.38 -15.47 -3.28
N GLY A 157 -13.23 -16.32 -2.28
CA GLY A 157 -14.33 -16.59 -1.32
C GLY A 157 -14.35 -15.62 -0.15
N PHE A 158 -13.24 -15.00 0.22
CA PHE A 158 -13.16 -14.23 1.45
C PHE A 158 -12.27 -12.99 1.36
N THR A 159 -10.96 -13.13 1.04
CA THR A 159 -10.02 -12.02 1.23
C THR A 159 -10.27 -10.86 0.26
N ARG A 160 -10.79 -11.15 -0.94
CA ARG A 160 -11.14 -10.14 -1.96
C ARG A 160 -12.51 -9.51 -1.70
N PRO A 161 -13.61 -10.27 -1.47
CA PRO A 161 -14.92 -9.66 -1.31
C PRO A 161 -15.07 -8.82 -0.03
N LEU A 162 -14.29 -9.08 1.03
CA LEU A 162 -14.40 -8.33 2.27
C LEU A 162 -14.09 -6.83 2.07
N PRO A 163 -12.87 -6.41 1.66
CA PRO A 163 -12.56 -4.98 1.58
C PRO A 163 -13.35 -4.26 0.49
N VAL A 164 -13.70 -4.92 -0.61
CA VAL A 164 -14.55 -4.28 -1.63
C VAL A 164 -15.95 -4.01 -1.09
N SER A 165 -16.51 -4.94 -0.31
CA SER A 165 -17.82 -4.73 0.34
C SER A 165 -17.78 -3.56 1.32
N VAL A 166 -16.71 -3.48 2.12
CA VAL A 166 -16.54 -2.42 3.13
C VAL A 166 -16.38 -1.05 2.48
N ILE A 167 -15.51 -0.91 1.48
CA ILE A 167 -15.31 0.39 0.83
C ILE A 167 -16.53 0.81 0.01
N CYS A 168 -17.22 -0.12 -0.67
CA CYS A 168 -18.45 0.17 -1.39
C CYS A 168 -19.54 0.71 -0.46
N ARG A 169 -19.76 0.07 0.68
CA ARG A 169 -20.75 0.52 1.67
C ARG A 169 -20.39 1.89 2.22
N LEU A 170 -19.13 2.10 2.58
CA LEU A 170 -18.65 3.40 3.08
C LEU A 170 -18.89 4.52 2.06
N MET A 171 -18.70 4.23 0.77
CA MET A 171 -18.87 5.18 -0.34
C MET A 171 -20.31 5.28 -0.85
N GLY A 172 -21.25 4.47 -0.32
CA GLY A 172 -22.63 4.44 -0.79
C GLY A 172 -22.80 3.75 -2.15
N LEU A 173 -21.97 2.76 -2.46
CA LEU A 173 -21.89 2.02 -3.73
C LEU A 173 -22.37 0.57 -3.62
N ASP A 174 -23.23 0.24 -2.65
CA ASP A 174 -23.69 -1.14 -2.40
C ASP A 174 -24.33 -1.83 -3.63
N HIS A 175 -24.89 -1.03 -4.53
CA HIS A 175 -25.58 -1.50 -5.74
C HIS A 175 -24.65 -1.68 -6.95
N LEU A 176 -23.37 -1.27 -6.81
CA LEU A 176 -22.45 -1.33 -7.94
C LEU A 176 -21.89 -2.76 -8.11
N ASP A 177 -21.73 -3.15 -9.37
CA ASP A 177 -21.04 -4.38 -9.73
C ASP A 177 -19.60 -4.37 -9.23
N ARG A 178 -19.26 -5.32 -8.35
CA ARG A 178 -17.93 -5.46 -7.75
C ARG A 178 -16.85 -5.76 -8.79
N GLU A 179 -17.21 -6.40 -9.89
CA GLU A 179 -16.29 -6.68 -10.99
C GLU A 179 -15.83 -5.40 -11.71
N ARG A 180 -16.72 -4.40 -11.83
CA ARG A 180 -16.34 -3.09 -12.38
C ARG A 180 -15.35 -2.38 -11.47
N ILE A 181 -15.59 -2.40 -10.15
CA ILE A 181 -14.65 -1.81 -9.18
C ILE A 181 -13.30 -2.51 -9.25
N ARG A 182 -13.29 -3.84 -9.34
CA ARG A 182 -12.06 -4.63 -9.48
C ARG A 182 -11.32 -4.24 -10.76
N HIS A 183 -12.02 -4.18 -11.89
CA HIS A 183 -11.42 -3.78 -13.16
C HIS A 183 -10.71 -2.43 -13.05
N TRP A 184 -11.37 -1.43 -12.51
CA TRP A 184 -10.78 -0.10 -12.35
C TRP A 184 -9.61 -0.08 -11.37
N ALA A 185 -9.72 -0.79 -10.23
CA ALA A 185 -8.65 -0.86 -9.24
C ALA A 185 -7.39 -1.57 -9.78
N ASP A 186 -7.57 -2.65 -10.54
CA ASP A 186 -6.48 -3.40 -11.16
C ASP A 186 -5.68 -2.53 -12.15
N HIS A 187 -6.36 -1.68 -12.92
CA HIS A 187 -5.72 -0.74 -13.85
C HIS A 187 -5.12 0.48 -13.13
N ALA A 188 -5.81 0.98 -12.09
CA ALA A 188 -5.37 2.14 -11.32
C ALA A 188 -4.04 1.95 -10.60
N LEU A 189 -3.70 0.71 -10.22
CA LEU A 189 -2.45 0.33 -9.55
C LEU A 189 -1.56 -0.56 -10.42
N SER A 190 -1.73 -0.50 -11.74
CA SER A 190 -0.84 -1.19 -12.67
C SER A 190 0.58 -0.65 -12.56
N GLY A 191 1.53 -1.55 -12.37
CA GLY A 191 2.97 -1.29 -12.43
C GLY A 191 3.61 -1.84 -13.72
N GLY A 192 2.78 -2.11 -14.74
CA GLY A 192 3.17 -2.74 -16.01
C GLY A 192 2.36 -3.99 -16.35
N ALA A 193 1.34 -4.34 -15.52
CA ALA A 193 0.42 -5.45 -15.83
C ALA A 193 -0.49 -5.15 -17.02
N HIS A 194 -0.73 -3.88 -17.29
CA HIS A 194 -1.60 -3.38 -18.37
C HIS A 194 -0.85 -2.39 -19.24
N THR A 195 -1.25 -2.25 -20.50
CA THR A 195 -0.72 -1.23 -21.40
C THR A 195 -1.16 0.17 -20.97
N ARG A 196 -0.47 1.19 -21.47
CA ARG A 196 -0.85 2.60 -21.24
C ARG A 196 -2.28 2.87 -21.71
N GLU A 197 -2.66 2.36 -22.87
CA GLU A 197 -3.96 2.54 -23.49
C GLU A 197 -5.07 1.94 -22.62
N GLU A 198 -4.87 0.72 -22.10
CA GLU A 198 -5.81 0.05 -21.19
C GLU A 198 -5.96 0.84 -19.88
N VAL A 199 -4.85 1.29 -19.29
CA VAL A 199 -4.90 2.10 -18.05
C VAL A 199 -5.63 3.42 -18.28
N VAL A 200 -5.34 4.14 -19.37
CA VAL A 200 -6.00 5.41 -19.69
C VAL A 200 -7.50 5.22 -19.92
N ALA A 201 -7.90 4.17 -20.65
CA ALA A 201 -9.31 3.85 -20.88
C ALA A 201 -10.04 3.56 -19.57
N ALA A 202 -9.52 2.65 -18.75
CA ALA A 202 -10.13 2.30 -17.46
C ALA A 202 -10.20 3.49 -16.50
N MET A 203 -9.16 4.34 -16.44
CA MET A 203 -9.18 5.56 -15.63
C MET A 203 -10.16 6.60 -16.15
N GLY A 204 -10.34 6.68 -17.47
CA GLY A 204 -11.37 7.54 -18.09
C GLY A 204 -12.79 7.10 -17.70
N GLU A 205 -13.09 5.82 -17.78
CA GLU A 205 -14.37 5.23 -17.34
C GLU A 205 -14.61 5.46 -15.84
N PHE A 206 -13.58 5.23 -15.02
CA PHE A 206 -13.69 5.42 -13.58
C PHE A 206 -13.88 6.90 -13.20
N GLY A 207 -13.21 7.80 -13.90
CA GLY A 207 -13.39 9.23 -13.74
C GLY A 207 -14.81 9.69 -14.10
N ALA A 208 -15.37 9.19 -15.22
CA ALA A 208 -16.73 9.47 -15.63
C ALA A 208 -17.74 8.96 -14.58
N PHE A 209 -17.59 7.73 -14.12
CA PHE A 209 -18.40 7.18 -13.04
C PHE A 209 -18.31 8.03 -11.75
N GLY A 210 -17.11 8.45 -11.36
CA GLY A 210 -16.92 9.32 -10.20
C GLY A 210 -17.63 10.67 -10.34
N ALA A 211 -17.61 11.26 -11.54
CA ALA A 211 -18.34 12.51 -11.82
C ALA A 211 -19.86 12.34 -11.73
N GLU A 212 -20.39 11.26 -12.30
CA GLU A 212 -21.80 10.89 -12.17
C GLU A 212 -22.21 10.70 -10.71
N LEU A 213 -21.39 9.98 -9.92
CA LEU A 213 -21.63 9.76 -8.49
C LEU A 213 -21.67 11.07 -7.70
N ILE A 214 -20.71 11.98 -7.93
CA ILE A 214 -20.68 13.28 -7.26
C ILE A 214 -21.91 14.11 -7.64
N ALA A 215 -22.27 14.15 -8.93
CA ALA A 215 -23.45 14.87 -9.41
C ALA A 215 -24.75 14.31 -8.81
N GLU A 216 -24.85 12.99 -8.65
CA GLU A 216 -26.02 12.34 -8.03
C GLU A 216 -26.09 12.70 -6.53
N ARG A 217 -24.98 12.63 -5.78
CA ARG A 217 -24.96 12.97 -4.36
C ARG A 217 -25.21 14.45 -4.07
N ARG A 218 -24.90 15.35 -5.01
CA ARG A 218 -25.32 16.77 -4.91
C ARG A 218 -26.81 16.96 -4.97
N LYS A 219 -27.51 16.16 -5.80
CA LYS A 219 -28.97 16.24 -5.95
C LYS A 219 -29.70 15.47 -4.83
N ASN A 220 -29.19 14.31 -4.51
CA ASN A 220 -29.79 13.34 -3.59
C ASN A 220 -28.76 12.89 -2.54
N PRO A 221 -28.49 13.72 -1.50
CA PRO A 221 -27.54 13.35 -0.45
C PRO A 221 -28.00 12.10 0.31
N GLY A 222 -27.07 11.14 0.50
CA GLY A 222 -27.26 9.93 1.32
C GLY A 222 -26.54 10.02 2.64
N ASP A 223 -26.64 8.95 3.44
CA ASP A 223 -25.83 8.73 4.64
C ASP A 223 -24.54 7.95 4.28
N ASP A 224 -23.73 8.53 3.40
CA ASP A 224 -22.49 7.94 2.90
C ASP A 224 -21.33 8.95 2.87
N LEU A 225 -20.11 8.42 2.68
CA LEU A 225 -18.92 9.24 2.67
C LEU A 225 -18.92 10.23 1.50
N VAL A 226 -19.41 9.82 0.32
CA VAL A 226 -19.42 10.70 -0.86
C VAL A 226 -20.31 11.91 -0.62
N SER A 227 -21.50 11.72 -0.04
CA SER A 227 -22.39 12.82 0.36
C SER A 227 -21.70 13.77 1.34
N SER A 228 -21.00 13.21 2.33
CA SER A 228 -20.24 14.01 3.31
C SER A 228 -19.08 14.78 2.65
N LEU A 229 -18.39 14.18 1.67
CA LEU A 229 -17.33 14.82 0.89
C LEU A 229 -17.86 15.99 0.06
N VAL A 230 -19.01 15.82 -0.61
CA VAL A 230 -19.65 16.88 -1.41
C VAL A 230 -19.95 18.11 -0.54
N VAL A 231 -20.56 17.91 0.63
CA VAL A 231 -20.86 19.01 1.57
C VAL A 231 -19.58 19.68 2.09
N ALA A 232 -18.57 18.90 2.45
CA ALA A 232 -17.30 19.44 2.96
C ALA A 232 -16.51 20.21 1.88
N ALA A 233 -16.55 19.74 0.64
CA ALA A 233 -15.86 20.35 -0.49
C ALA A 233 -16.36 21.76 -0.79
N ASP A 234 -17.67 21.97 -0.76
CA ASP A 234 -18.30 23.27 -1.02
C ASP A 234 -17.84 24.33 -0.02
N GLY A 235 -17.70 23.94 1.28
CA GLY A 235 -17.20 24.83 2.33
C GLY A 235 -15.69 25.15 2.26
N LEU A 236 -14.92 24.35 1.53
CA LEU A 236 -13.46 24.46 1.44
C LEU A 236 -12.95 24.89 0.05
N GLY A 237 -13.86 25.16 -0.90
CA GLY A 237 -13.50 25.57 -2.26
C GLY A 237 -12.71 24.47 -3.02
N ILE A 238 -13.05 23.20 -2.76
CA ILE A 238 -12.52 22.05 -3.51
C ILE A 238 -13.27 21.96 -4.83
N ASP A 239 -12.55 21.95 -5.95
CA ASP A 239 -13.19 21.80 -7.24
C ASP A 239 -13.71 20.38 -7.50
N GLU A 240 -14.61 20.24 -8.46
CA GLU A 240 -15.27 18.96 -8.76
C GLU A 240 -14.29 17.90 -9.24
N ARG A 241 -13.26 18.27 -9.98
CA ARG A 241 -12.24 17.32 -10.45
C ARG A 241 -11.42 16.76 -9.29
N GLN A 242 -11.05 17.62 -8.33
CA GLN A 242 -10.35 17.19 -7.11
C GLN A 242 -11.24 16.26 -6.28
N LEU A 243 -12.53 16.55 -6.17
CA LEU A 243 -13.49 15.73 -5.44
C LEU A 243 -13.68 14.35 -6.09
N VAL A 244 -13.82 14.29 -7.42
CA VAL A 244 -13.88 13.03 -8.17
C VAL A 244 -12.60 12.20 -7.93
N ARG A 245 -11.42 12.81 -8.08
CA ARG A 245 -10.14 12.12 -7.84
C ARG A 245 -10.01 11.58 -6.42
N LEU A 246 -10.45 12.36 -5.44
CA LEU A 246 -10.48 11.91 -4.05
C LEU A 246 -11.40 10.70 -3.88
N ALA A 247 -12.61 10.75 -4.42
CA ALA A 247 -13.58 9.66 -4.29
C ALA A 247 -13.07 8.36 -4.93
N ILE A 248 -12.63 8.40 -6.21
CA ILE A 248 -12.10 7.20 -6.88
C ILE A 248 -10.81 6.70 -6.22
N GLY A 249 -9.94 7.60 -5.77
CA GLY A 249 -8.71 7.25 -5.06
C GLY A 249 -8.96 6.51 -3.75
N LEU A 250 -10.02 6.88 -3.02
CA LEU A 250 -10.42 6.18 -1.78
C LEU A 250 -10.92 4.76 -2.06
N VAL A 251 -11.68 4.55 -3.14
CA VAL A 251 -12.14 3.21 -3.54
C VAL A 251 -10.95 2.30 -3.83
N VAL A 252 -10.01 2.75 -4.66
CA VAL A 252 -8.81 1.96 -5.03
C VAL A 252 -7.94 1.67 -3.80
N ALA A 253 -7.65 2.69 -3.00
CA ALA A 253 -6.77 2.57 -1.84
C ALA A 253 -7.36 1.63 -0.77
N GLY A 254 -8.67 1.66 -0.55
CA GLY A 254 -9.35 0.84 0.45
C GLY A 254 -9.52 -0.63 0.05
N HIS A 255 -9.61 -0.92 -1.25
CA HIS A 255 -9.82 -2.28 -1.76
C HIS A 255 -8.52 -3.06 -1.88
N GLU A 256 -7.64 -2.65 -2.80
CA GLU A 256 -6.50 -3.47 -3.25
C GLU A 256 -5.47 -3.74 -2.13
N THR A 257 -5.18 -2.74 -1.31
CA THR A 257 -4.16 -2.88 -0.26
C THR A 257 -4.61 -3.81 0.86
N THR A 258 -5.86 -3.74 1.28
CA THR A 258 -6.42 -4.59 2.35
C THR A 258 -6.60 -6.02 1.88
N MET A 259 -7.07 -6.24 0.64
CA MET A 259 -7.14 -7.56 0.01
C MET A 259 -5.76 -8.22 -0.03
N THR A 260 -4.76 -7.50 -0.53
CA THR A 260 -3.37 -7.97 -0.60
C THR A 260 -2.82 -8.30 0.78
N ALA A 261 -3.01 -7.41 1.76
CA ALA A 261 -2.58 -7.64 3.12
C ALA A 261 -3.18 -8.93 3.69
N LEU A 262 -4.51 -9.07 3.63
CA LEU A 262 -5.19 -10.24 4.17
C LEU A 262 -4.75 -11.54 3.49
N GLY A 263 -4.64 -11.56 2.15
CA GLY A 263 -4.16 -12.70 1.40
C GLY A 263 -2.74 -13.11 1.80
N ASN A 264 -1.83 -12.14 1.91
CA ASN A 264 -0.44 -12.37 2.30
C ASN A 264 -0.33 -12.85 3.76
N LEU A 265 -1.15 -12.30 4.67
CA LEU A 265 -1.21 -12.77 6.06
C LEU A 265 -1.70 -14.22 6.16
N VAL A 266 -2.71 -14.60 5.35
CA VAL A 266 -3.17 -15.99 5.28
C VAL A 266 -2.07 -16.92 4.77
N VAL A 267 -1.33 -16.53 3.71
CA VAL A 267 -0.17 -17.31 3.26
C VAL A 267 0.82 -17.52 4.40
N TYR A 268 1.23 -16.44 5.06
CA TYR A 268 2.21 -16.51 6.15
C TYR A 268 1.73 -17.39 7.32
N LEU A 269 0.49 -17.20 7.75
CA LEU A 269 -0.09 -17.95 8.87
C LEU A 269 -0.31 -19.43 8.56
N LEU A 270 -0.56 -19.81 7.31
CA LEU A 270 -0.75 -21.21 6.94
C LEU A 270 0.55 -21.93 6.57
N THR A 271 1.66 -21.20 6.38
CA THR A 271 2.98 -21.78 6.02
C THR A 271 4.01 -21.62 7.14
N ASP A 272 4.41 -20.38 7.47
CA ASP A 272 5.53 -20.11 8.39
C ASP A 272 5.13 -19.97 9.86
N ALA A 273 3.88 -19.57 10.13
CA ALA A 273 3.40 -19.32 11.48
C ALA A 273 2.14 -20.14 11.81
N ARG A 274 2.12 -21.40 11.36
CA ARG A 274 0.93 -22.27 11.53
C ARG A 274 0.54 -22.45 13.00
N ASP A 275 1.52 -22.51 13.90
CA ASP A 275 1.31 -22.66 15.34
C ASP A 275 0.59 -21.46 15.96
N ALA A 276 0.70 -20.28 15.35
CA ALA A 276 -0.01 -19.08 15.79
C ALA A 276 -1.51 -19.11 15.46
N TRP A 277 -1.97 -19.99 14.55
CA TRP A 277 -3.35 -19.99 14.07
C TRP A 277 -4.39 -20.09 15.18
N SER A 278 -4.20 -21.02 16.13
CA SER A 278 -5.12 -21.20 17.25
C SER A 278 -5.19 -20.01 18.20
N GLY A 279 -4.07 -19.28 18.37
CA GLY A 279 -4.00 -18.09 19.21
C GLY A 279 -4.86 -16.92 18.67
N LEU A 280 -5.06 -16.84 17.36
CA LEU A 280 -5.93 -15.82 16.75
C LEU A 280 -7.40 -15.99 17.13
N ALA A 281 -7.82 -17.20 17.53
CA ALA A 281 -9.18 -17.50 17.96
C ALA A 281 -9.47 -17.09 19.41
N ALA A 282 -8.47 -16.66 20.19
CA ALA A 282 -8.63 -16.32 21.60
C ALA A 282 -9.63 -15.17 21.81
N ASP A 283 -9.38 -14.04 21.19
CA ASP A 283 -10.25 -12.85 21.18
C ASP A 283 -9.86 -11.89 20.05
N GLU A 284 -10.74 -10.91 19.79
CA GLU A 284 -10.53 -9.92 18.70
C GLU A 284 -9.34 -8.98 18.96
N GLU A 285 -9.00 -8.66 20.21
CA GLU A 285 -7.89 -7.78 20.56
C GLU A 285 -6.55 -8.48 20.29
N THR A 286 -6.43 -9.73 20.68
CA THR A 286 -5.28 -10.60 20.38
C THR A 286 -5.05 -10.71 18.87
N ALA A 287 -6.10 -10.96 18.08
CA ALA A 287 -5.99 -11.04 16.62
C ALA A 287 -5.64 -9.69 15.98
N ALA A 288 -6.15 -8.58 16.50
CA ALA A 288 -5.80 -7.25 16.01
C ALA A 288 -4.34 -6.91 16.30
N GLY A 289 -3.82 -7.26 17.50
CA GLY A 289 -2.42 -7.13 17.84
C GLY A 289 -1.51 -7.98 16.93
N ALA A 290 -1.93 -9.22 16.68
CA ALA A 290 -1.24 -10.11 15.76
C ALA A 290 -1.20 -9.55 14.32
N ALA A 291 -2.32 -9.00 13.83
CA ALA A 291 -2.38 -8.36 12.53
C ALA A 291 -1.36 -7.21 12.41
N GLU A 292 -1.22 -6.37 13.43
CA GLU A 292 -0.26 -5.25 13.44
C GLU A 292 1.20 -5.74 13.40
N GLN A 293 1.54 -6.78 14.18
CA GLN A 293 2.86 -7.41 14.12
C GLN A 293 3.16 -8.03 12.76
N LEU A 294 2.18 -8.71 12.19
CA LEU A 294 2.34 -9.37 10.90
C LEU A 294 2.44 -8.37 9.75
N LEU A 295 1.65 -7.28 9.75
CA LEU A 295 1.74 -6.21 8.75
C LEU A 295 3.13 -5.58 8.70
N ARG A 296 3.82 -5.47 9.83
CA ARG A 296 5.20 -4.99 9.92
C ARG A 296 6.16 -5.87 9.11
N ALA A 297 5.98 -7.18 9.17
CA ALA A 297 6.94 -8.15 8.65
C ALA A 297 6.55 -8.76 7.30
N VAL A 298 5.24 -8.82 7.01
CA VAL A 298 4.70 -9.39 5.77
C VAL A 298 4.46 -8.26 4.76
N PRO A 299 5.29 -8.13 3.72
CA PRO A 299 5.25 -6.99 2.82
C PRO A 299 4.04 -7.00 1.89
N LEU A 300 3.54 -5.80 1.54
CA LEU A 300 2.51 -5.61 0.53
C LEU A 300 3.07 -5.60 -0.90
N SER A 301 4.36 -5.30 -1.08
CA SER A 301 4.99 -5.23 -2.39
C SER A 301 6.39 -5.80 -2.36
N GLU A 302 6.90 -6.20 -3.51
CA GLU A 302 8.28 -6.67 -3.68
C GLU A 302 9.29 -5.51 -3.83
N GLY A 303 8.81 -4.28 -3.98
CA GLY A 303 9.66 -3.13 -4.27
C GLY A 303 10.19 -3.09 -5.71
N ARG A 304 9.70 -3.96 -6.61
CA ARG A 304 10.15 -4.01 -8.01
C ARG A 304 9.70 -2.82 -8.84
N VAL A 305 8.46 -2.36 -8.63
CA VAL A 305 7.92 -1.19 -9.32
C VAL A 305 8.44 0.09 -8.64
N LEU A 306 8.15 0.24 -7.35
CA LEU A 306 8.69 1.29 -6.51
C LEU A 306 9.28 0.67 -5.23
N PRO A 307 10.54 0.96 -4.88
CA PRO A 307 11.22 0.33 -3.76
C PRO A 307 10.80 0.88 -2.38
N GLY A 308 9.71 1.61 -2.31
CA GLY A 308 9.17 2.20 -1.07
C GLY A 308 8.27 3.39 -1.33
N LEU A 309 7.99 4.16 -0.29
CA LEU A 309 7.24 5.41 -0.38
C LEU A 309 8.15 6.52 -0.92
N ILE A 310 7.86 6.97 -2.14
CA ILE A 310 8.72 7.92 -2.86
C ILE A 310 8.53 9.35 -2.36
N ARG A 311 9.65 10.09 -2.30
CA ARG A 311 9.73 11.53 -2.02
C ARG A 311 10.78 12.17 -2.94
N ARG A 312 10.81 13.50 -3.01
CA ARG A 312 11.91 14.26 -3.60
C ARG A 312 12.49 15.22 -2.56
N ALA A 313 13.81 15.28 -2.44
CA ALA A 313 14.48 16.26 -1.59
C ALA A 313 14.37 17.64 -2.23
N VAL A 314 13.83 18.63 -1.52
CA VAL A 314 13.70 20.00 -2.03
C VAL A 314 14.94 20.86 -1.71
N GLU A 315 15.76 20.42 -0.76
CA GLU A 315 17.06 21.00 -0.42
C GLU A 315 18.03 19.92 0.04
N ASP A 316 19.33 20.23 0.09
CA ASP A 316 20.35 19.32 0.61
C ASP A 316 20.00 18.93 2.05
N THR A 317 19.86 17.64 2.30
CA THR A 317 19.38 17.15 3.60
C THR A 317 20.20 15.96 4.08
N GLU A 318 20.67 16.02 5.32
CA GLU A 318 21.36 14.89 5.94
C GLU A 318 20.36 13.83 6.45
N VAL A 319 20.58 12.58 6.06
CA VAL A 319 19.82 11.41 6.50
C VAL A 319 20.79 10.30 6.88
N GLY A 320 20.79 9.88 8.14
CA GLY A 320 21.66 8.82 8.61
C GLY A 320 23.17 9.03 8.35
N GLY A 321 23.64 10.27 8.42
CA GLY A 321 25.03 10.66 8.16
C GLY A 321 25.40 10.77 6.67
N VAL A 322 24.40 10.70 5.78
CA VAL A 322 24.59 10.85 4.32
C VAL A 322 23.83 12.09 3.86
N THR A 323 24.52 13.01 3.16
CA THR A 323 23.87 14.16 2.51
C THR A 323 23.15 13.70 1.25
N ILE A 324 21.84 13.86 1.22
CA ILE A 324 20.99 13.66 0.04
C ILE A 324 20.84 15.02 -0.65
N PRO A 325 21.33 15.18 -1.89
CA PRO A 325 21.26 16.46 -2.60
C PRO A 325 19.83 16.87 -2.96
N ALA A 326 19.60 18.18 -3.03
CA ALA A 326 18.36 18.75 -3.57
C ALA A 326 18.04 18.17 -4.97
N GLY A 327 16.76 17.96 -5.26
CA GLY A 327 16.30 17.33 -6.49
C GLY A 327 16.38 15.81 -6.53
N SER A 328 17.05 15.17 -5.58
CA SER A 328 17.17 13.70 -5.52
C SER A 328 15.83 13.04 -5.21
N VAL A 329 15.54 11.95 -5.93
CA VAL A 329 14.43 11.05 -5.58
C VAL A 329 14.84 10.13 -4.42
N VAL A 330 13.97 9.95 -3.45
CA VAL A 330 14.22 9.16 -2.24
C VAL A 330 13.11 8.14 -2.05
N ALA A 331 13.47 6.89 -1.82
CA ALA A 331 12.54 5.81 -1.50
C ALA A 331 12.66 5.42 -0.02
N ALA A 332 11.64 5.70 0.76
CA ALA A 332 11.50 5.27 2.14
C ALA A 332 10.94 3.85 2.18
N GLN A 333 11.81 2.84 2.40
CA GLN A 333 11.47 1.42 2.36
C GLN A 333 10.90 0.95 3.70
N THR A 334 9.59 1.03 3.81
CA THR A 334 8.86 0.72 5.05
C THR A 334 8.93 -0.74 5.48
N ASN A 335 9.03 -1.68 4.52
CA ASN A 335 9.15 -3.12 4.84
C ASN A 335 10.50 -3.45 5.46
N SER A 336 11.60 -2.85 4.98
CA SER A 336 12.93 -2.98 5.60
C SER A 336 12.96 -2.34 6.98
N ALA A 337 12.42 -1.12 7.09
CA ALA A 337 12.32 -0.41 8.37
C ALA A 337 11.51 -1.20 9.41
N GLY A 338 10.47 -1.92 8.98
CA GLY A 338 9.69 -2.82 9.85
C GLY A 338 10.49 -4.03 10.38
N ARG A 339 11.70 -4.27 9.86
CA ARG A 339 12.60 -5.36 10.26
C ARG A 339 13.94 -4.85 10.79
N ASP A 340 14.06 -3.55 11.04
CA ASP A 340 15.28 -2.96 11.58
C ASP A 340 15.61 -3.54 12.97
N PRO A 341 16.75 -4.28 13.12
CA PRO A 341 17.11 -4.92 14.38
C PRO A 341 17.44 -3.91 15.50
N ALA A 342 17.65 -2.64 15.16
CA ALA A 342 17.81 -1.58 16.17
C ALA A 342 16.49 -1.23 16.88
N VAL A 343 15.33 -1.66 16.31
CA VAL A 343 14.00 -1.30 16.82
C VAL A 343 13.15 -2.54 17.11
N PHE A 344 13.23 -3.55 16.24
CA PHE A 344 12.41 -4.76 16.34
C PHE A 344 13.29 -6.00 16.54
N PRO A 345 12.83 -7.01 17.29
CA PRO A 345 13.57 -8.25 17.43
C PRO A 345 13.90 -8.88 16.07
N PRO A 346 15.13 -9.41 15.89
CA PRO A 346 15.51 -10.07 14.65
C PRO A 346 14.77 -11.41 14.48
N GLY A 347 14.60 -11.82 13.23
CA GLY A 347 13.94 -13.10 12.88
C GLY A 347 12.46 -12.96 12.58
N PRO A 348 11.76 -14.12 12.41
CA PRO A 348 10.31 -14.13 12.19
C PRO A 348 9.57 -13.45 13.33
N PRO A 349 8.52 -12.66 13.05
CA PRO A 349 7.75 -12.05 14.12
C PRO A 349 6.97 -13.11 14.88
N ASP A 350 7.01 -13.05 16.21
CA ASP A 350 5.97 -13.66 17.03
C ASP A 350 4.71 -12.78 16.96
N PRO A 351 3.60 -13.28 16.41
CA PRO A 351 2.39 -12.47 16.22
C PRO A 351 1.80 -11.91 17.51
N PHE A 352 2.08 -12.54 18.66
CA PHE A 352 1.48 -12.19 19.95
C PHE A 352 2.40 -11.34 20.84
N THR A 353 3.63 -11.09 20.41
CA THR A 353 4.52 -10.16 21.12
C THR A 353 4.13 -8.72 20.79
N PRO A 354 3.92 -7.84 21.79
CA PRO A 354 3.63 -6.43 21.54
C PRO A 354 4.74 -5.74 20.73
N LEU A 355 4.34 -4.78 19.88
CA LEU A 355 5.30 -3.99 19.12
C LEU A 355 6.19 -3.15 20.04
N SER A 356 7.51 -3.17 19.82
CA SER A 356 8.48 -2.32 20.53
C SER A 356 8.41 -0.85 20.09
N ALA A 357 7.87 -0.56 18.91
CA ALA A 357 7.65 0.78 18.37
C ALA A 357 6.47 0.79 17.40
N PRO A 358 5.85 1.97 17.12
CA PRO A 358 4.81 2.08 16.10
C PRO A 358 5.32 1.63 14.73
N THR A 359 4.53 0.85 14.00
CA THR A 359 4.90 0.45 12.63
C THR A 359 4.92 1.64 11.68
N VAL A 360 5.77 1.60 10.66
CA VAL A 360 5.81 2.57 9.55
C VAL A 360 5.17 2.04 8.27
N ILE A 361 4.51 0.88 8.32
CA ILE A 361 3.89 0.29 7.13
C ILE A 361 2.75 1.18 6.59
N PHE A 362 2.07 1.90 7.45
CA PHE A 362 1.07 2.90 7.09
C PHE A 362 1.66 4.29 6.78
N GLY A 363 2.98 4.37 6.59
CA GLY A 363 3.69 5.65 6.47
C GLY A 363 3.81 6.41 7.79
N ALA A 364 4.24 7.67 7.70
CA ALA A 364 4.34 8.60 8.83
C ALA A 364 4.10 10.05 8.36
N GLY A 365 3.92 10.97 9.31
CA GLY A 365 3.76 12.39 9.03
C GLY A 365 2.45 12.74 8.31
N PRO A 366 2.45 13.83 7.51
CA PRO A 366 1.24 14.34 6.85
C PRO A 366 0.53 13.30 5.97
N HIS A 367 1.29 12.42 5.31
CA HIS A 367 0.80 11.36 4.44
C HIS A 367 0.59 10.01 5.14
N HIS A 368 0.55 9.97 6.49
CA HIS A 368 0.14 8.73 7.19
C HIS A 368 -1.18 8.20 6.62
N CYS A 369 -1.27 6.90 6.37
CA CYS A 369 -2.42 6.28 5.73
C CYS A 369 -3.73 6.72 6.36
N LEU A 370 -4.63 7.27 5.55
CA LEU A 370 -5.94 7.73 6.00
C LEU A 370 -6.79 6.57 6.51
N GLY A 371 -6.76 5.43 5.79
CA GLY A 371 -7.53 4.22 6.08
C GLY A 371 -6.92 3.31 7.14
N ALA A 372 -5.84 3.70 7.82
CA ALA A 372 -5.11 2.80 8.73
C ALA A 372 -6.00 2.16 9.82
N TRP A 373 -6.95 2.90 10.37
CA TRP A 373 -7.87 2.37 11.39
C TRP A 373 -8.91 1.42 10.80
N LEU A 374 -9.38 1.68 9.56
CA LEU A 374 -10.29 0.78 8.86
C LEU A 374 -9.60 -0.53 8.49
N ALA A 375 -8.41 -0.46 7.92
CA ALA A 375 -7.62 -1.65 7.59
C ALA A 375 -7.33 -2.53 8.84
N ARG A 376 -6.96 -1.90 9.97
CA ARG A 376 -6.77 -2.62 11.24
C ARG A 376 -8.03 -3.30 11.72
N LEU A 377 -9.18 -2.63 11.61
CA LEU A 377 -10.47 -3.21 11.97
C LEU A 377 -10.80 -4.42 11.09
N GLU A 378 -10.67 -4.27 9.78
CA GLU A 378 -10.96 -5.35 8.83
C GLU A 378 -10.05 -6.55 9.04
N LEU A 379 -8.74 -6.34 9.13
CA LEU A 379 -7.76 -7.41 9.28
C LEU A 379 -7.90 -8.13 10.64
N GLY A 380 -8.08 -7.38 11.73
CA GLY A 380 -8.29 -7.97 13.05
C GLY A 380 -9.53 -8.85 13.12
N LEU A 381 -10.69 -8.34 12.66
CA LEU A 381 -11.94 -9.10 12.59
C LEU A 381 -11.83 -10.30 11.66
N ALA A 382 -11.25 -10.11 10.47
CA ALA A 382 -11.11 -11.19 9.49
C ALA A 382 -10.27 -12.34 10.03
N LEU A 383 -9.10 -12.06 10.61
CA LEU A 383 -8.21 -13.09 11.15
C LEU A 383 -8.83 -13.81 12.35
N HIS A 384 -9.42 -13.06 13.29
CA HIS A 384 -10.09 -13.65 14.44
C HIS A 384 -11.21 -14.61 14.01
N ARG A 385 -12.17 -14.12 13.25
CA ARG A 385 -13.36 -14.89 12.87
C ARG A 385 -13.04 -16.06 11.94
N LEU A 386 -12.06 -15.88 11.06
CA LEU A 386 -11.57 -16.97 10.21
C LEU A 386 -10.96 -18.10 11.07
N ALA A 387 -10.14 -17.77 12.08
CA ALA A 387 -9.55 -18.74 12.98
C ALA A 387 -10.61 -19.45 13.88
N VAL A 388 -11.60 -18.71 14.37
CA VAL A 388 -12.73 -19.27 15.15
C VAL A 388 -13.57 -20.20 14.27
N ARG A 389 -13.91 -19.79 13.06
CA ARG A 389 -14.81 -20.55 12.16
C ARG A 389 -14.13 -21.78 11.57
N PHE A 390 -12.82 -21.68 11.27
CA PHE A 390 -12.02 -22.74 10.65
C PHE A 390 -10.74 -23.05 11.44
N PRO A 391 -10.87 -23.64 12.64
CA PRO A 391 -9.69 -23.96 13.47
C PRO A 391 -8.74 -24.95 12.77
N GLY A 392 -9.28 -25.80 11.89
CA GLY A 392 -8.55 -26.79 11.09
C GLY A 392 -8.08 -26.27 9.72
N LEU A 393 -8.22 -24.97 9.42
CA LEU A 393 -7.83 -24.42 8.10
C LEU A 393 -6.40 -24.81 7.76
N ARG A 394 -6.19 -25.35 6.56
CA ARG A 394 -4.87 -25.76 6.09
C ARG A 394 -4.67 -25.37 4.63
N ALA A 395 -3.43 -25.08 4.26
CA ALA A 395 -3.04 -24.83 2.90
C ALA A 395 -3.11 -26.10 2.04
N GLU A 396 -3.68 -26.02 0.86
CA GLU A 396 -3.59 -27.01 -0.21
C GLU A 396 -2.63 -26.50 -1.32
N PHE A 397 -1.63 -25.72 -0.90
CA PHE A 397 -0.55 -25.18 -1.73
C PHE A 397 0.75 -25.24 -0.94
N THR A 398 1.86 -25.21 -1.68
CA THR A 398 3.18 -24.93 -1.11
C THR A 398 3.64 -23.52 -1.52
N PRO A 399 4.61 -22.94 -0.82
CA PRO A 399 5.18 -21.66 -1.21
C PRO A 399 5.59 -21.56 -2.68
N GLU A 400 6.07 -22.64 -3.26
CA GLU A 400 6.56 -22.71 -4.63
C GLU A 400 5.42 -22.76 -5.67
N THR A 401 4.24 -23.23 -5.28
CA THR A 401 3.09 -23.38 -6.17
C THR A 401 2.17 -22.17 -6.16
N ILE A 402 2.45 -21.14 -5.35
CA ILE A 402 1.64 -19.91 -5.35
C ILE A 402 1.87 -19.12 -6.62
N GLU A 403 0.81 -18.92 -7.37
CA GLU A 403 0.79 -17.98 -8.48
C GLU A 403 0.53 -16.57 -7.98
N TRP A 404 1.46 -15.65 -8.28
CA TRP A 404 1.37 -14.24 -7.89
C TRP A 404 0.84 -13.39 -9.03
N ARG A 405 0.15 -12.30 -8.69
CA ARG A 405 -0.24 -11.27 -9.66
C ARG A 405 1.00 -10.44 -10.02
N GLU A 406 1.41 -10.53 -11.25
CA GLU A 406 2.59 -9.83 -11.75
C GLU A 406 2.24 -8.43 -12.28
N GLY A 407 3.24 -7.53 -12.29
CA GLY A 407 3.10 -6.19 -12.85
C GLY A 407 2.12 -5.28 -12.12
N GLN A 408 1.76 -5.59 -10.88
CA GLN A 408 0.97 -4.73 -10.00
C GLN A 408 1.87 -4.00 -8.99
N MET A 409 1.38 -2.87 -8.47
CA MET A 409 2.07 -2.14 -7.39
C MET A 409 2.16 -2.96 -6.09
N THR A 410 1.18 -3.83 -5.88
CA THR A 410 1.10 -4.77 -4.76
C THR A 410 1.43 -6.18 -5.22
N ARG A 411 1.90 -7.02 -4.30
CA ARG A 411 2.12 -8.44 -4.53
C ARG A 411 1.05 -9.25 -3.83
N SER A 412 0.10 -9.77 -4.57
CA SER A 412 -0.97 -10.61 -4.05
C SER A 412 -1.02 -11.96 -4.77
N PRO A 413 -1.41 -13.05 -4.08
CA PRO A 413 -1.64 -14.33 -4.74
C PRO A 413 -2.87 -14.25 -5.64
N LYS A 414 -2.82 -14.93 -6.80
CA LYS A 414 -3.98 -15.04 -7.70
C LYS A 414 -5.05 -15.92 -7.09
N ARG A 415 -4.63 -17.02 -6.48
CA ARG A 415 -5.47 -18.05 -5.89
C ARG A 415 -4.76 -18.71 -4.72
N LEU A 416 -5.53 -19.09 -3.68
CA LEU A 416 -5.04 -19.86 -2.52
C LEU A 416 -6.05 -20.94 -2.15
N PRO A 417 -5.90 -22.18 -2.65
CA PRO A 417 -6.76 -23.30 -2.29
C PRO A 417 -6.49 -23.72 -0.83
N VAL A 418 -7.56 -23.83 -0.06
CA VAL A 418 -7.51 -24.25 1.35
C VAL A 418 -8.59 -25.29 1.66
N SER A 419 -8.37 -26.07 2.72
CA SER A 419 -9.35 -27.01 3.28
C SER A 419 -9.46 -26.85 4.80
N TRP A 420 -10.55 -27.30 5.40
CA TRP A 420 -10.82 -27.21 6.84
C TRP A 420 -11.58 -28.40 7.37
#